data_104bf33a7a3a2a706212dd48fc8a04a0
#
_entry.id   104bf33a7a3a2a706212dd48fc8a04a0
#
_cell.length_a   1.000
_cell.length_b   1.000
_cell.length_c   1.000
_cell.angle_alpha   90.00
_cell.angle_beta   90.00
_cell.angle_gamma   90.00
#
_symmetry.space_group_name_H-M   'P 1'
#
loop_
_entity.id
_entity.type
_entity.pdbx_description
1 polymer ?
#
loop_
_entity_poly.entity_id
_entity_poly.type
_entity_poly.pdbx_seq_one_letter_code
_entity_poly.pdbx_strand_id
1 'polypeptide(L)'
;MKYILRSLLFALMVFISQLSFAQKKFAHPERVRYDGSCMTIEGKDVFVYSAAFHYFRCPEELWKDRFRQIKEAGFNTVETYVPWNWHERTMPLSLDDTTHFDFSDLKRWLKMAQDEYGFYTIVRPGPFICAEYSGGGYPRWLAKYRPESVDDFWLRSADERHIRWSQHWFDAVCKALADRAIKGFQQ
;
A
#
# COMPACT_ATOMS: atom_id res chain seq x y z
N MET A 1 16.10 -46.05 25.85
CA MET A 1 16.90 -45.37 24.82
C MET A 1 16.09 -44.95 23.59
N LYS A 2 15.28 -45.81 22.95
CA LYS A 2 14.46 -45.47 21.74
C LYS A 2 13.42 -44.37 21.96
N TYR A 3 12.81 -44.28 23.14
CA TYR A 3 11.80 -43.24 23.44
C TYR A 3 12.41 -41.85 23.67
N ILE A 4 13.57 -41.80 24.29
CA ILE A 4 14.32 -40.54 24.52
C ILE A 4 14.77 -39.95 23.17
N LEU A 5 15.23 -40.77 22.25
CA LEU A 5 15.66 -40.35 20.93
C LEU A 5 14.48 -39.83 20.09
N ARG A 6 13.29 -40.45 20.19
CA ARG A 6 12.06 -39.97 19.52
C ARG A 6 11.58 -38.64 20.09
N SER A 7 11.61 -38.46 21.40
CA SER A 7 11.25 -37.19 22.04
C SER A 7 12.19 -36.05 21.66
N LEU A 8 13.49 -36.33 21.57
CA LEU A 8 14.49 -35.36 21.12
C LEU A 8 14.31 -34.98 19.66
N LEU A 9 14.00 -35.94 18.77
CA LEU A 9 13.69 -35.67 17.36
C LEU A 9 12.41 -34.86 17.20
N PHE A 10 11.38 -35.14 17.97
CA PHE A 10 10.13 -34.36 17.96
C PHE A 10 10.34 -32.94 18.46
N ALA A 11 11.07 -32.75 19.55
CA ALA A 11 11.46 -31.44 20.09
C ALA A 11 12.29 -30.64 19.08
N LEU A 12 13.21 -31.29 18.36
CA LEU A 12 14.02 -30.68 17.32
C LEU A 12 13.18 -30.27 16.11
N MET A 13 12.20 -31.08 15.67
CA MET A 13 11.27 -30.72 14.59
C MET A 13 10.37 -29.54 14.98
N VAL A 14 9.87 -29.50 16.22
CA VAL A 14 9.08 -28.37 16.70
C VAL A 14 9.93 -27.11 16.77
N PHE A 15 11.18 -27.21 17.17
CA PHE A 15 12.11 -26.09 17.22
C PHE A 15 12.48 -25.56 15.82
N ILE A 16 12.67 -26.47 14.84
CA ILE A 16 12.94 -26.11 13.44
C ILE A 16 11.69 -25.49 12.79
N SER A 17 10.48 -25.95 13.13
CA SER A 17 9.24 -25.35 12.62
C SER A 17 9.01 -23.93 13.14
N GLN A 18 9.51 -23.60 14.31
CA GLN A 18 9.44 -22.23 14.84
C GLN A 18 10.48 -21.29 14.19
N LEU A 19 11.58 -21.82 13.66
CA LEU A 19 12.57 -21.03 12.93
C LEU A 19 12.14 -20.69 11.49
N SER A 20 11.11 -21.35 10.97
CA SER A 20 10.63 -21.18 9.58
C SER A 20 9.57 -20.09 9.40
N PHE A 21 9.16 -19.37 10.44
CA PHE A 21 8.59 -18.04 10.24
C PHE A 21 9.73 -17.09 9.87
N ALA A 22 10.20 -17.22 8.65
CA ALA A 22 11.11 -16.25 8.06
C ALA A 22 10.37 -14.90 8.06
N GLN A 23 10.60 -14.13 9.11
CA GLN A 23 10.31 -12.71 9.10
C GLN A 23 10.89 -12.19 7.79
N LYS A 24 10.04 -11.74 6.85
CA LYS A 24 10.51 -11.08 5.64
C LYS A 24 11.42 -9.95 6.12
N LYS A 25 12.74 -10.15 6.04
CA LYS A 25 13.69 -9.10 6.35
C LYS A 25 13.48 -8.02 5.30
N PHE A 26 13.08 -6.85 5.74
CA PHE A 26 13.12 -5.68 4.86
C PHE A 26 14.54 -5.52 4.34
N ALA A 27 14.69 -5.18 3.07
CA ALA A 27 16.02 -5.03 2.46
C ALA A 27 16.85 -3.94 3.17
N HIS A 28 16.20 -2.90 3.68
CA HIS A 28 16.81 -1.75 4.35
C HIS A 28 16.05 -1.34 5.61
N PRO A 29 16.02 -2.18 6.67
CA PRO A 29 15.27 -1.88 7.89
C PRO A 29 15.83 -0.68 8.65
N GLU A 30 17.07 -0.29 8.37
CA GLU A 30 17.74 0.85 8.99
C GLU A 30 17.28 2.21 8.47
N ARG A 31 16.64 2.26 7.28
CA ARG A 31 16.30 3.54 6.63
C ARG A 31 15.19 4.30 7.31
N VAL A 32 14.19 3.60 7.83
CA VAL A 32 13.09 4.18 8.59
C VAL A 32 13.00 3.48 9.93
N ARG A 33 13.18 4.22 11.01
CA ARG A 33 13.17 3.70 12.39
C ARG A 33 12.29 4.56 13.29
N TYR A 34 11.98 4.02 14.43
CA TYR A 34 11.34 4.71 15.54
C TYR A 34 12.11 4.35 16.82
N ASP A 35 12.59 5.34 17.55
CA ASP A 35 13.42 5.16 18.74
C ASP A 35 12.67 5.35 20.06
N GLY A 36 11.35 5.49 20.00
CA GLY A 36 10.48 5.77 21.15
C GLY A 36 10.17 7.26 21.36
N SER A 37 10.91 8.15 20.75
CA SER A 37 10.72 9.60 20.82
C SER A 37 10.29 10.19 19.48
N CYS A 38 10.92 9.77 18.39
CA CYS A 38 10.60 10.25 17.06
C CYS A 38 10.83 9.19 15.98
N MET A 39 10.38 9.49 14.78
CA MET A 39 10.70 8.73 13.58
C MET A 39 12.03 9.23 13.02
N THR A 40 12.91 8.32 12.63
CA THR A 40 14.13 8.65 11.91
C THR A 40 14.06 8.13 10.47
N ILE A 41 14.46 8.96 9.53
CA ILE A 41 14.60 8.61 8.11
C ILE A 41 16.05 8.85 7.72
N GLU A 42 16.74 7.81 7.23
CA GLU A 42 18.18 7.86 6.90
C GLU A 42 19.02 8.39 8.08
N GLY A 43 18.66 7.98 9.31
CA GLY A 43 19.35 8.38 10.53
C GLY A 43 19.13 9.81 11.00
N LYS A 44 18.21 10.55 10.38
CA LYS A 44 17.82 11.92 10.78
C LYS A 44 16.44 11.89 11.42
N ASP A 45 16.30 12.61 12.53
CA ASP A 45 15.01 12.81 13.18
C ASP A 45 14.06 13.57 12.26
N VAL A 46 12.87 13.02 12.06
CA VAL A 46 11.85 13.61 11.18
C VAL A 46 10.54 13.73 11.91
N PHE A 47 10.06 14.97 12.04
CA PHE A 47 8.68 15.24 12.37
C PHE A 47 7.86 15.22 11.08
N VAL A 48 6.96 14.25 10.96
CA VAL A 48 6.09 14.13 9.78
C VAL A 48 4.98 15.18 9.86
N TYR A 49 5.15 16.25 9.08
CA TYR A 49 4.13 17.29 8.92
C TYR A 49 3.50 17.14 7.54
N SER A 50 2.33 16.46 7.50
CA SER A 50 1.72 15.94 6.27
C SER A 50 0.47 16.70 5.87
N ALA A 51 0.33 16.97 4.58
CA ALA A 51 -0.89 17.45 3.94
C ALA A 51 -1.54 16.35 3.10
N ALA A 52 -2.86 16.20 3.20
CA ALA A 52 -3.63 15.31 2.33
C ALA A 52 -3.86 15.99 0.97
N PHE A 53 -3.33 15.39 -0.10
CA PHE A 53 -3.49 15.88 -1.46
C PHE A 53 -3.70 14.73 -2.44
N HIS A 54 -4.90 14.61 -2.99
CA HIS A 54 -5.30 13.46 -3.78
C HIS A 54 -5.30 13.77 -5.27
N TYR A 55 -4.44 13.05 -6.06
CA TYR A 55 -4.33 13.22 -7.52
C TYR A 55 -5.67 13.02 -8.24
N PHE A 56 -6.49 12.09 -7.80
CA PHE A 56 -7.79 11.76 -8.42
C PHE A 56 -8.91 12.79 -8.13
N ARG A 57 -8.65 13.80 -7.32
CA ARG A 57 -9.60 14.90 -7.00
C ARG A 57 -9.18 16.25 -7.54
N CYS A 58 -8.00 16.34 -8.10
CA CYS A 58 -7.45 17.59 -8.59
C CYS A 58 -6.97 17.40 -10.04
N PRO A 59 -7.37 18.25 -10.97
CA PRO A 59 -6.84 18.23 -12.32
C PRO A 59 -5.31 18.32 -12.34
N GLU A 60 -4.66 17.57 -13.23
CA GLU A 60 -3.20 17.43 -13.25
C GLU A 60 -2.50 18.78 -13.46
N GLU A 61 -3.06 19.65 -14.28
CA GLU A 61 -2.55 21.00 -14.56
C GLU A 61 -2.45 21.89 -13.33
N LEU A 62 -3.18 21.56 -12.26
CA LEU A 62 -3.14 22.29 -10.99
C LEU A 62 -2.17 21.68 -9.96
N TRP A 63 -1.65 20.48 -10.19
CA TRP A 63 -0.82 19.79 -9.19
C TRP A 63 0.41 20.60 -8.80
N LYS A 64 1.09 21.18 -9.78
CA LYS A 64 2.29 21.98 -9.55
C LYS A 64 2.04 23.16 -8.60
N ASP A 65 0.94 23.88 -8.82
CA ASP A 65 0.56 24.99 -7.96
C ASP A 65 0.18 24.51 -6.55
N ARG A 66 -0.53 23.39 -6.43
CA ARG A 66 -0.89 22.82 -5.12
C ARG A 66 0.33 22.33 -4.34
N PHE A 67 1.26 21.64 -4.98
CA PHE A 67 2.50 21.24 -4.33
C PHE A 67 3.33 22.45 -3.87
N ARG A 68 3.41 23.49 -4.68
CA ARG A 68 4.07 24.74 -4.30
C ARG A 68 3.45 25.34 -3.03
N GLN A 69 2.13 25.48 -2.98
CA GLN A 69 1.40 26.02 -1.82
C GLN A 69 1.64 25.16 -0.55
N ILE A 70 1.57 23.84 -0.67
CA ILE A 70 1.84 22.90 0.43
C ILE A 70 3.29 23.09 0.93
N LYS A 71 4.25 23.23 0.01
CA LYS A 71 5.67 23.44 0.36
C LYS A 71 5.89 24.78 1.06
N GLU A 72 5.30 25.86 0.55
CA GLU A 72 5.37 27.20 1.13
C GLU A 72 4.72 27.26 2.53
N ALA A 73 3.70 26.45 2.78
CA ALA A 73 3.09 26.30 4.11
C ALA A 73 3.94 25.48 5.09
N GLY A 74 5.13 25.01 4.69
CA GLY A 74 6.09 24.33 5.57
C GLY A 74 5.88 22.82 5.72
N PHE A 75 4.97 22.19 4.97
CA PHE A 75 4.81 20.75 4.99
C PHE A 75 6.04 20.05 4.40
N ASN A 76 6.41 18.91 4.97
CA ASN A 76 7.50 18.07 4.47
C ASN A 76 7.01 16.75 3.88
N THR A 77 5.73 16.45 4.05
CA THR A 77 5.11 15.18 3.64
C THR A 77 3.79 15.47 2.95
N VAL A 78 3.45 14.66 1.96
CA VAL A 78 2.11 14.62 1.37
C VAL A 78 1.57 13.21 1.42
N GLU A 79 0.25 13.09 1.64
CA GLU A 79 -0.41 11.79 1.61
C GLU A 79 -1.46 11.72 0.52
N THR A 80 -1.66 10.52 -0.03
CA THR A 80 -2.77 10.24 -0.94
C THR A 80 -3.34 8.86 -0.73
N TYR A 81 -4.64 8.74 -0.92
CA TYR A 81 -5.27 7.45 -1.16
C TYR A 81 -5.00 6.97 -2.59
N VAL A 82 -5.12 5.67 -2.81
CA VAL A 82 -5.08 5.05 -4.13
C VAL A 82 -6.39 4.29 -4.35
N PRO A 83 -7.39 4.90 -5.01
CA PRO A 83 -8.68 4.25 -5.23
C PRO A 83 -8.54 3.12 -6.26
N TRP A 84 -8.97 1.93 -5.92
CA TRP A 84 -8.87 0.79 -6.81
C TRP A 84 -9.62 1.01 -8.13
N ASN A 85 -10.86 1.53 -8.07
CA ASN A 85 -11.67 1.81 -9.26
C ASN A 85 -11.08 2.86 -10.22
N TRP A 86 -10.10 3.65 -9.78
CA TRP A 86 -9.39 4.60 -10.62
C TRP A 86 -8.38 3.91 -11.53
N HIS A 87 -7.78 2.84 -11.01
CA HIS A 87 -6.66 2.15 -11.64
C HIS A 87 -7.04 0.86 -12.35
N GLU A 88 -8.14 0.22 -11.97
CA GLU A 88 -8.66 -0.99 -12.61
C GLU A 88 -10.15 -0.79 -12.94
N ARG A 89 -10.39 -0.12 -14.06
CA ARG A 89 -11.74 0.28 -14.48
C ARG A 89 -12.54 -0.86 -15.10
N THR A 90 -11.84 -1.81 -15.70
CA THR A 90 -12.40 -2.98 -16.38
C THR A 90 -12.15 -4.23 -15.55
N MET A 91 -13.12 -5.13 -15.57
CA MET A 91 -12.99 -6.41 -14.90
C MET A 91 -11.90 -7.27 -15.55
N PRO A 92 -10.92 -7.76 -14.78
CA PRO A 92 -9.90 -8.67 -15.29
C PRO A 92 -10.51 -10.05 -15.63
N LEU A 93 -9.85 -10.81 -16.50
CA LEU A 93 -10.28 -12.14 -16.88
C LEU A 93 -10.07 -13.17 -15.76
N SER A 94 -9.09 -12.95 -14.91
CA SER A 94 -8.78 -13.77 -13.74
C SER A 94 -8.08 -12.94 -12.67
N LEU A 95 -7.86 -13.53 -11.49
CA LEU A 95 -7.08 -12.90 -10.39
C LEU A 95 -5.60 -12.69 -10.76
N ASP A 96 -5.08 -13.41 -11.74
CA ASP A 96 -3.69 -13.30 -12.19
C ASP A 96 -3.54 -12.27 -13.34
N ASP A 97 -4.67 -11.81 -13.89
CA ASP A 97 -4.67 -10.82 -14.97
C ASP A 97 -4.48 -9.41 -14.41
N THR A 98 -3.29 -8.88 -14.55
CA THR A 98 -2.89 -7.53 -14.12
C THR A 98 -2.79 -6.53 -15.28
N THR A 99 -3.27 -6.89 -16.48
CA THR A 99 -3.12 -6.06 -17.69
C THR A 99 -4.04 -4.84 -17.71
N HIS A 100 -5.08 -4.84 -16.90
CA HIS A 100 -6.09 -3.78 -16.81
C HIS A 100 -5.73 -2.62 -15.87
N PHE A 101 -4.60 -2.74 -15.15
CA PHE A 101 -4.17 -1.68 -14.25
C PHE A 101 -3.48 -0.53 -14.98
N ASP A 102 -3.92 0.69 -14.69
CA ASP A 102 -3.25 1.92 -15.10
C ASP A 102 -2.88 2.76 -13.88
N PHE A 103 -1.60 2.79 -13.54
CA PHE A 103 -1.01 3.58 -12.46
C PHE A 103 -0.30 4.85 -12.96
N SER A 104 -0.54 5.28 -14.19
CA SER A 104 0.17 6.42 -14.79
C SER A 104 -0.01 7.71 -14.00
N ASP A 105 -1.24 8.04 -13.57
CA ASP A 105 -1.53 9.24 -12.78
C ASP A 105 -0.80 9.21 -11.43
N LEU A 106 -0.89 8.09 -10.70
CA LEU A 106 -0.20 7.91 -9.42
C LEU A 106 1.31 8.08 -9.57
N LYS A 107 1.89 7.47 -10.60
CA LYS A 107 3.35 7.57 -10.86
C LYS A 107 3.79 8.99 -11.19
N ARG A 108 3.01 9.75 -11.98
CA ARG A 108 3.31 11.16 -12.28
C ARG A 108 3.19 12.03 -11.03
N TRP A 109 2.14 11.81 -10.22
CA TRP A 109 1.95 12.54 -8.97
C TRP A 109 3.09 12.29 -8.00
N LEU A 110 3.49 11.02 -7.79
CA LEU A 110 4.61 10.65 -6.93
C LEU A 110 5.93 11.24 -7.43
N LYS A 111 6.16 11.20 -8.75
CA LYS A 111 7.34 11.82 -9.35
C LYS A 111 7.40 13.31 -9.03
N MET A 112 6.32 14.04 -9.22
CA MET A 112 6.26 15.47 -8.93
C MET A 112 6.50 15.72 -7.42
N ALA A 113 5.78 14.99 -6.55
CA ALA A 113 5.90 15.16 -5.11
C ALA A 113 7.32 14.92 -4.61
N GLN A 114 7.96 13.83 -5.04
CA GLN A 114 9.26 13.40 -4.53
C GLN A 114 10.43 14.08 -5.24
N ASP A 115 10.43 14.06 -6.60
CA ASP A 115 11.59 14.48 -7.38
C ASP A 115 11.63 16.01 -7.57
N GLU A 116 10.46 16.69 -7.68
CA GLU A 116 10.42 18.12 -7.95
C GLU A 116 10.27 18.97 -6.66
N TYR A 117 9.49 18.47 -5.69
CA TYR A 117 9.20 19.21 -4.46
C TYR A 117 9.88 18.64 -3.21
N GLY A 118 10.52 17.47 -3.28
CA GLY A 118 11.26 16.86 -2.18
C GLY A 118 10.39 16.50 -0.98
N PHE A 119 9.14 16.08 -1.21
CA PHE A 119 8.25 15.57 -0.16
C PHE A 119 8.53 14.11 0.15
N TYR A 120 8.43 13.76 1.42
CA TYR A 120 8.09 12.39 1.77
C TYR A 120 6.65 12.11 1.34
N THR A 121 6.35 10.86 1.00
CA THR A 121 5.00 10.49 0.55
C THR A 121 4.43 9.35 1.36
N ILE A 122 3.20 9.51 1.82
CA ILE A 122 2.41 8.45 2.46
C ILE A 122 1.36 8.00 1.47
N VAL A 123 1.42 6.73 1.07
CA VAL A 123 0.49 6.13 0.13
C VAL A 123 -0.43 5.17 0.87
N ARG A 124 -1.73 5.37 0.73
CA ARG A 124 -2.78 4.60 1.41
C ARG A 124 -3.59 3.81 0.38
N PRO A 125 -3.21 2.55 0.09
CA PRO A 125 -3.72 1.81 -1.08
C PRO A 125 -5.15 1.26 -0.92
N GLY A 126 -5.79 1.39 0.21
CA GLY A 126 -7.09 0.77 0.45
C GLY A 126 -6.98 -0.70 0.85
N PRO A 127 -7.76 -1.64 0.28
CA PRO A 127 -8.65 -1.56 -0.89
C PRO A 127 -9.89 -0.67 -0.70
N PHE A 128 -10.36 -0.50 0.54
CA PHE A 128 -11.41 0.46 0.87
C PHE A 128 -10.79 1.78 1.33
N ILE A 129 -11.20 2.87 0.72
CA ILE A 129 -10.82 4.21 1.13
C ILE A 129 -12.03 4.94 1.73
N CYS A 130 -11.85 5.53 2.92
CA CYS A 130 -12.94 6.22 3.61
C CYS A 130 -13.28 7.57 2.99
N ALA A 131 -12.39 8.29 2.53
CA ALA A 131 -12.33 9.67 2.01
C ALA A 131 -13.61 10.24 1.34
N GLU A 132 -14.82 9.93 1.80
CA GLU A 132 -16.10 10.28 1.17
C GLU A 132 -16.07 10.02 -0.34
N TYR A 133 -15.46 8.88 -0.72
CA TYR A 133 -15.30 8.46 -2.10
C TYR A 133 -16.34 7.39 -2.46
N SER A 134 -17.00 7.57 -3.61
CA SER A 134 -18.10 6.72 -4.03
C SER A 134 -17.71 5.23 -4.03
N GLY A 135 -18.51 4.40 -3.36
CA GLY A 135 -18.27 2.96 -3.25
C GLY A 135 -17.00 2.58 -2.47
N GLY A 136 -16.42 3.52 -1.70
CA GLY A 136 -15.18 3.26 -0.96
C GLY A 136 -13.98 2.94 -1.85
N GLY A 137 -14.04 3.31 -3.12
CA GLY A 137 -12.97 3.08 -4.08
C GLY A 137 -12.94 1.69 -4.71
N TYR A 138 -13.88 0.82 -4.38
CA TYR A 138 -13.98 -0.48 -5.06
C TYR A 138 -14.43 -0.33 -6.52
N PRO A 139 -13.91 -1.13 -7.45
CA PRO A 139 -14.39 -1.16 -8.83
C PRO A 139 -15.85 -1.54 -8.92
N ARG A 140 -16.59 -0.91 -9.84
CA ARG A 140 -18.02 -1.20 -10.03
C ARG A 140 -18.27 -2.65 -10.47
N TRP A 141 -17.36 -3.22 -11.21
CA TRP A 141 -17.45 -4.61 -11.64
C TRP A 141 -17.35 -5.57 -10.45
N LEU A 142 -16.57 -5.25 -9.40
CA LEU A 142 -16.49 -6.04 -8.18
C LEU A 142 -17.81 -6.03 -7.40
N ALA A 143 -18.53 -4.93 -7.43
CA ALA A 143 -19.86 -4.82 -6.81
C ALA A 143 -20.95 -5.63 -7.56
N LYS A 144 -20.75 -5.92 -8.85
CA LYS A 144 -21.65 -6.77 -9.63
C LYS A 144 -21.57 -8.26 -9.26
N TYR A 145 -20.50 -8.67 -8.59
CA TYR A 145 -20.41 -9.98 -7.95
C TYR A 145 -21.24 -10.06 -6.66
N ARG A 146 -22.28 -9.21 -6.56
CA ARG A 146 -23.27 -9.42 -5.51
C ARG A 146 -23.93 -10.77 -5.78
N PRO A 147 -23.89 -11.69 -4.80
CA PRO A 147 -24.77 -12.82 -4.82
C PRO A 147 -26.22 -12.34 -4.79
N GLU A 148 -27.11 -13.20 -5.22
CA GLU A 148 -28.54 -12.91 -5.39
C GLU A 148 -29.29 -12.58 -4.08
N SER A 149 -28.63 -12.67 -2.91
CA SER A 149 -29.21 -12.33 -1.62
C SER A 149 -28.63 -11.06 -1.00
N VAL A 150 -29.48 -10.28 -0.39
CA VAL A 150 -29.14 -9.02 0.33
C VAL A 150 -28.19 -9.26 1.51
N ASP A 151 -28.07 -10.48 1.98
CA ASP A 151 -27.33 -10.87 3.17
C ASP A 151 -25.86 -11.25 2.92
N ASP A 152 -25.44 -11.36 1.67
CA ASP A 152 -24.07 -11.76 1.33
C ASP A 152 -23.13 -10.54 1.10
N PHE A 153 -22.88 -9.80 2.16
CA PHE A 153 -21.89 -8.72 2.18
C PHE A 153 -20.47 -9.28 2.35
N TRP A 154 -19.91 -9.81 1.28
CA TRP A 154 -18.56 -10.35 1.31
C TRP A 154 -17.45 -9.29 1.26
N LEU A 155 -17.72 -8.10 0.71
CA LEU A 155 -16.77 -6.99 0.73
C LEU A 155 -16.55 -6.48 2.16
N ARG A 156 -15.31 -6.18 2.51
CA ARG A 156 -14.88 -5.71 3.83
C ARG A 156 -15.11 -6.71 4.96
N SER A 157 -15.08 -7.99 4.63
CA SER A 157 -15.24 -9.08 5.59
C SER A 157 -14.04 -10.03 5.53
N ALA A 158 -14.06 -11.07 6.35
CA ALA A 158 -13.10 -12.18 6.30
C ALA A 158 -13.43 -13.22 5.22
N ASP A 159 -14.37 -12.94 4.32
CA ASP A 159 -14.71 -13.81 3.20
C ASP A 159 -13.50 -14.02 2.27
N GLU A 160 -13.26 -15.26 1.88
CA GLU A 160 -12.12 -15.63 1.03
C GLU A 160 -12.11 -14.88 -0.30
N ARG A 161 -13.27 -14.57 -0.86
CA ARG A 161 -13.40 -13.77 -2.10
C ARG A 161 -12.81 -12.38 -1.90
N HIS A 162 -13.15 -11.73 -0.77
CA HIS A 162 -12.61 -10.41 -0.43
C HIS A 162 -11.11 -10.45 -0.22
N ILE A 163 -10.62 -11.47 0.49
CA ILE A 163 -9.18 -11.62 0.75
C ILE A 163 -8.41 -11.79 -0.56
N ARG A 164 -8.87 -12.67 -1.46
CA ARG A 164 -8.20 -12.95 -2.74
C ARG A 164 -8.20 -11.73 -3.68
N TRP A 165 -9.33 -11.02 -3.80
CA TRP A 165 -9.40 -9.80 -4.60
C TRP A 165 -8.59 -8.65 -3.98
N SER A 166 -8.54 -8.55 -2.66
CA SER A 166 -7.69 -7.57 -1.97
C SER A 166 -6.20 -7.88 -2.21
N GLN A 167 -5.81 -9.16 -2.23
CA GLN A 167 -4.44 -9.57 -2.55
C GLN A 167 -4.07 -9.18 -3.99
N HIS A 168 -4.94 -9.47 -4.97
CA HIS A 168 -4.76 -9.03 -6.36
C HIS A 168 -4.49 -7.52 -6.47
N TRP A 169 -5.29 -6.72 -5.76
CA TRP A 169 -5.10 -5.27 -5.69
C TRP A 169 -3.77 -4.88 -5.05
N PHE A 170 -3.45 -5.43 -3.88
CA PHE A 170 -2.22 -5.11 -3.16
C PHE A 170 -0.97 -5.48 -3.96
N ASP A 171 -0.95 -6.63 -4.60
CA ASP A 171 0.17 -7.08 -5.41
C ASP A 171 0.43 -6.10 -6.58
N ALA A 172 -0.63 -5.65 -7.25
CA ALA A 172 -0.52 -4.67 -8.32
C ALA A 172 0.00 -3.30 -7.82
N VAL A 173 -0.56 -2.77 -6.72
CA VAL A 173 -0.14 -1.49 -6.15
C VAL A 173 1.30 -1.56 -5.64
N CYS A 174 1.65 -2.61 -4.87
CA CYS A 174 3.00 -2.77 -4.35
C CYS A 174 4.03 -2.86 -5.47
N LYS A 175 3.73 -3.61 -6.54
CA LYS A 175 4.57 -3.67 -7.73
C LYS A 175 4.73 -2.31 -8.41
N ALA A 176 3.64 -1.56 -8.53
CA ALA A 176 3.67 -0.22 -9.15
C ALA A 176 4.48 0.80 -8.33
N LEU A 177 4.54 0.64 -7.00
CA LEU A 177 5.22 1.53 -6.08
C LEU A 177 6.67 1.13 -5.78
N ALA A 178 7.08 -0.11 -6.07
CA ALA A 178 8.37 -0.67 -5.67
C ALA A 178 9.56 0.23 -6.07
N ASP A 179 9.59 0.69 -7.31
CA ASP A 179 10.67 1.56 -7.81
C ASP A 179 10.69 2.93 -7.13
N ARG A 180 9.55 3.44 -6.68
CA ARG A 180 9.42 4.72 -6.02
C ARG A 180 9.76 4.66 -4.53
N ALA A 181 9.40 3.57 -3.87
CA ALA A 181 9.79 3.32 -2.49
C ALA A 181 11.33 3.24 -2.34
N ILE A 182 12.01 2.65 -3.33
CA ILE A 182 13.48 2.56 -3.34
C ILE A 182 14.11 3.93 -3.66
N LYS A 183 13.61 4.65 -4.66
CA LYS A 183 14.17 5.94 -5.10
C LYS A 183 13.90 7.08 -4.13
N GLY A 184 12.75 7.11 -3.47
CA GLY A 184 12.42 8.13 -2.47
C GLY A 184 13.39 8.17 -1.28
N PHE A 185 14.22 7.15 -1.12
CA PHE A 185 15.24 7.04 -0.09
C PHE A 185 16.68 7.11 -0.63
N GLN A 186 16.88 7.49 -1.88
CA GLN A 186 18.22 7.61 -2.50
C GLN A 186 18.74 9.05 -2.59
N GLN A 187 18.05 10.04 -2.01
CA GLN A 187 18.50 11.44 -1.95
C GLN A 187 19.08 11.79 -0.60
#